data_e78c68440b1224df40354739fd4dfde2
#
_entry.id   e78c68440b1224df40354739fd4dfde2
#
_cell.length_a   1.000
_cell.length_b   1.000
_cell.length_c   1.000
_cell.angle_alpha   90.00
_cell.angle_beta   90.00
_cell.angle_gamma   90.00
#
_symmetry.space_group_name_H-M   'P 1'
#
loop_
_entity.id
_entity.type
_entity.pdbx_description
1 polymer ?
#
loop_
_entity_poly.entity_id
_entity_poly.type
_entity_poly.pdbx_seq_one_letter_code
_entity_poly.pdbx_strand_id
1 'polypeptide(L)'
;MTHRKLNRLLEGIVIGLTVPTFAFAAAGMTSSEYSAAKDRAAAEYKAAKTQCDGLKANAKDVCVAEAKAAEKKAKANAEAQYKNTEKARQDAAITAAKADYDVAKEKCDDKKGNDKDVCVKEAKAVETKAIADAKATQKVASVRADAREDKMKADYKVAMEKCDALSGAAKDSCQNAAKAKYKM
;
A
#
# COMPACT_ATOMS: atom_id res chain seq x y z
N MET A 1 -12.54 -44.71 42.53
CA MET A 1 -11.18 -44.63 43.10
C MET A 1 -10.40 -43.62 42.27
N THR A 2 -10.43 -42.40 42.74
CA THR A 2 -9.29 -41.55 43.16
C THR A 2 -8.27 -41.30 42.06
N HIS A 3 -8.39 -40.19 41.34
CA HIS A 3 -7.23 -39.39 40.98
C HIS A 3 -7.50 -37.93 41.28
N ARG A 4 -6.88 -37.57 42.39
CA ARG A 4 -6.88 -36.24 42.98
C ARG A 4 -5.55 -35.55 42.60
N LYS A 5 -5.65 -34.28 42.16
CA LYS A 5 -4.67 -33.22 42.40
C LYS A 5 -3.35 -33.25 41.65
N LEU A 6 -3.20 -32.39 40.67
CA LEU A 6 -2.08 -31.44 40.66
C LEU A 6 -2.53 -30.16 39.95
N ASN A 7 -3.14 -29.29 40.76
CA ASN A 7 -3.34 -27.90 40.38
C ASN A 7 -2.41 -27.12 41.29
N ARG A 8 -1.36 -26.55 40.79
CA ARG A 8 -0.68 -25.39 41.40
C ARG A 8 0.39 -24.80 40.50
N LEU A 9 0.28 -23.49 40.33
CA LEU A 9 1.33 -22.50 40.10
C LEU A 9 1.80 -22.30 38.65
N LEU A 10 1.10 -21.46 37.95
CA LEU A 10 1.68 -20.52 37.01
C LEU A 10 1.00 -19.17 37.23
N GLU A 11 1.46 -18.47 38.27
CA GLU A 11 1.24 -17.02 38.36
C GLU A 11 2.09 -16.39 37.24
N GLY A 12 1.45 -16.18 36.10
CA GLY A 12 2.04 -15.48 34.97
C GLY A 12 2.06 -13.99 35.25
N ILE A 13 3.22 -13.43 35.32
CA ILE A 13 3.51 -12.00 35.32
C ILE A 13 2.92 -11.42 34.02
N VAL A 14 1.79 -10.73 34.16
CA VAL A 14 1.22 -9.87 33.10
C VAL A 14 2.09 -8.62 33.05
N ILE A 15 3.19 -8.67 32.26
CA ILE A 15 3.90 -7.46 31.87
C ILE A 15 2.96 -6.73 30.91
N GLY A 16 2.28 -5.71 31.44
CA GLY A 16 1.49 -4.78 30.65
C GLY A 16 2.40 -4.04 29.66
N LEU A 17 2.54 -4.58 28.44
CA LEU A 17 3.01 -3.79 27.32
C LEU A 17 1.92 -2.77 26.98
N THR A 18 2.03 -1.59 27.56
CA THR A 18 1.33 -0.40 27.04
C THR A 18 1.96 -0.10 25.68
N VAL A 19 1.38 -0.65 24.63
CA VAL A 19 1.68 -0.21 23.26
C VAL A 19 1.11 1.21 23.17
N PRO A 20 1.94 2.25 22.99
CA PRO A 20 1.41 3.56 22.72
C PRO A 20 0.68 3.46 21.38
N THR A 21 -0.64 3.58 21.40
CA THR A 21 -1.43 3.82 20.21
C THR A 21 -1.03 5.19 19.67
N PHE A 22 0.02 5.21 18.86
CA PHE A 22 0.25 6.36 17.99
C PHE A 22 -0.93 6.40 17.02
N ALA A 23 -1.84 7.32 17.27
CA ALA A 23 -2.77 7.77 16.26
C ALA A 23 -1.93 8.34 15.11
N PHE A 24 -1.61 7.49 14.13
CA PHE A 24 -1.07 7.94 12.85
C PHE A 24 -2.20 8.71 12.17
N ALA A 25 -2.28 10.01 12.46
CA ALA A 25 -2.90 10.94 11.54
C ALA A 25 -2.25 10.70 10.18
N ALA A 26 -3.03 10.77 9.09
CA ALA A 26 -2.60 10.52 7.71
C ALA A 26 -1.62 11.58 7.19
N ALA A 27 -0.52 11.80 7.89
CA ALA A 27 0.62 12.53 7.41
C ALA A 27 1.39 11.58 6.48
N GLY A 28 1.56 11.97 5.22
CA GLY A 28 2.37 11.21 4.28
C GLY A 28 3.80 11.03 4.81
N MET A 29 4.50 10.02 4.30
CA MET A 29 5.91 9.74 4.63
C MET A 29 6.77 10.99 4.36
N THR A 30 7.66 11.34 5.28
CA THR A 30 8.64 12.42 5.09
C THR A 30 9.73 12.02 4.09
N SER A 31 10.45 13.01 3.55
CA SER A 31 11.58 12.75 2.64
C SER A 31 12.69 11.91 3.29
N SER A 32 12.96 12.11 4.59
CA SER A 32 13.93 11.32 5.34
C SER A 32 13.49 9.88 5.50
N GLU A 33 12.23 9.64 5.88
CA GLU A 33 11.66 8.30 6.00
C GLU A 33 11.65 7.56 4.65
N TYR A 34 11.33 8.28 3.57
CA TYR A 34 11.37 7.74 2.21
C TYR A 34 12.79 7.31 1.82
N SER A 35 13.81 8.14 2.09
CA SER A 35 15.20 7.77 1.84
C SER A 35 15.60 6.54 2.65
N ALA A 36 15.32 6.54 3.96
CA ALA A 36 15.62 5.43 4.85
C ALA A 36 14.92 4.12 4.43
N ALA A 37 13.68 4.21 3.94
CA ALA A 37 12.96 3.04 3.45
C ALA A 37 13.60 2.45 2.18
N LYS A 38 14.08 3.28 1.26
CA LYS A 38 14.81 2.82 0.07
C LYS A 38 16.15 2.18 0.43
N ASP A 39 16.89 2.78 1.35
CA ASP A 39 18.18 2.26 1.80
C ASP A 39 18.03 0.92 2.52
N ARG A 40 16.98 0.79 3.34
CA ARG A 40 16.61 -0.48 3.97
C ARG A 40 16.28 -1.54 2.95
N ALA A 41 15.44 -1.24 1.97
CA ALA A 41 15.08 -2.19 0.91
C ALA A 41 16.31 -2.65 0.12
N ALA A 42 17.27 -1.76 -0.15
CA ALA A 42 18.52 -2.11 -0.80
C ALA A 42 19.44 -2.98 0.07
N ALA A 43 19.49 -2.71 1.38
CA ALA A 43 20.27 -3.52 2.34
C ALA A 43 19.67 -4.92 2.49
N GLU A 44 18.33 -5.02 2.60
CA GLU A 44 17.61 -6.30 2.67
C GLU A 44 17.83 -7.14 1.40
N TYR A 45 17.80 -6.51 0.22
CA TYR A 45 18.12 -7.18 -1.04
C TYR A 45 19.54 -7.75 -1.03
N LYS A 46 20.54 -6.98 -0.58
CA LYS A 46 21.93 -7.45 -0.51
C LYS A 46 22.08 -8.65 0.43
N ALA A 47 21.46 -8.57 1.60
CA ALA A 47 21.48 -9.66 2.57
C ALA A 47 20.79 -10.93 2.03
N ALA A 48 19.60 -10.80 1.44
CA ALA A 48 18.87 -11.90 0.84
C ALA A 48 19.65 -12.54 -0.33
N LYS A 49 20.24 -11.71 -1.21
CA LYS A 49 21.08 -12.20 -2.31
C LYS A 49 22.26 -13.03 -1.84
N THR A 50 22.91 -12.62 -0.74
CA THR A 50 24.01 -13.40 -0.15
C THR A 50 23.54 -14.79 0.34
N GLN A 51 22.31 -14.86 0.88
CA GLN A 51 21.73 -16.15 1.28
C GLN A 51 21.48 -17.07 0.06
N CYS A 52 21.17 -16.50 -1.11
CA CYS A 52 20.98 -17.24 -2.34
C CYS A 52 22.28 -17.88 -2.88
N ASP A 53 23.46 -17.41 -2.46
CA ASP A 53 24.75 -17.93 -2.96
C ASP A 53 25.00 -19.38 -2.54
N GLY A 54 24.35 -19.87 -1.49
CA GLY A 54 24.36 -21.27 -1.09
C GLY A 54 23.53 -22.20 -1.98
N LEU A 55 22.67 -21.66 -2.83
CA LEU A 55 21.81 -22.41 -3.74
C LEU A 55 22.47 -22.63 -5.11
N LYS A 56 21.94 -23.57 -5.90
CA LYS A 56 22.43 -23.92 -7.24
C LYS A 56 21.31 -23.92 -8.26
N ALA A 57 21.68 -23.78 -9.53
CA ALA A 57 20.79 -23.85 -10.68
C ALA A 57 19.55 -22.96 -10.48
N ASN A 58 18.38 -23.38 -10.97
CA ASN A 58 17.15 -22.58 -10.92
C ASN A 58 16.73 -22.17 -9.50
N ALA A 59 17.05 -22.97 -8.47
CA ALA A 59 16.76 -22.57 -7.08
C ALA A 59 17.50 -21.27 -6.69
N LYS A 60 18.74 -21.06 -7.18
CA LYS A 60 19.46 -19.80 -6.99
C LYS A 60 18.81 -18.65 -7.74
N ASP A 61 18.42 -18.88 -9.00
CA ASP A 61 17.82 -17.85 -9.85
C ASP A 61 16.46 -17.39 -9.28
N VAL A 62 15.62 -18.33 -8.85
CA VAL A 62 14.35 -18.04 -8.14
C VAL A 62 14.60 -17.25 -6.86
N CYS A 63 15.55 -17.67 -6.02
CA CYS A 63 15.89 -16.95 -4.79
C CYS A 63 16.31 -15.50 -5.06
N VAL A 64 17.17 -15.27 -6.06
CA VAL A 64 17.61 -13.92 -6.47
C VAL A 64 16.46 -13.11 -7.03
N ALA A 65 15.59 -13.73 -7.83
CA ALA A 65 14.40 -13.08 -8.36
C ALA A 65 13.43 -12.66 -7.24
N GLU A 66 13.22 -13.51 -6.23
CA GLU A 66 12.40 -13.21 -5.04
C GLU A 66 12.97 -12.03 -4.24
N ALA A 67 14.29 -12.04 -3.97
CA ALA A 67 14.96 -10.94 -3.30
C ALA A 67 14.82 -9.61 -4.07
N LYS A 68 15.00 -9.64 -5.38
CA LYS A 68 14.84 -8.47 -6.27
C LYS A 68 13.38 -8.00 -6.33
N ALA A 69 12.44 -8.91 -6.35
CA ALA A 69 11.01 -8.58 -6.33
C ALA A 69 10.63 -7.91 -5.00
N ALA A 70 11.13 -8.40 -3.87
CA ALA A 70 10.93 -7.79 -2.56
C ALA A 70 11.47 -6.35 -2.52
N GLU A 71 12.69 -6.11 -3.01
CA GLU A 71 13.28 -4.77 -3.11
C GLU A 71 12.43 -3.83 -3.97
N LYS A 72 12.04 -4.27 -5.19
CA LYS A 72 11.20 -3.47 -6.09
C LYS A 72 9.89 -3.07 -5.44
N LYS A 73 9.20 -4.03 -4.79
CA LYS A 73 7.93 -3.78 -4.10
C LYS A 73 8.10 -2.83 -2.92
N ALA A 74 9.13 -3.02 -2.10
CA ALA A 74 9.39 -2.16 -0.95
C ALA A 74 9.67 -0.71 -1.38
N LYS A 75 10.49 -0.49 -2.41
CA LYS A 75 10.77 0.84 -2.96
C LYS A 75 9.53 1.50 -3.57
N ALA A 76 8.74 0.75 -4.33
CA ALA A 76 7.51 1.26 -4.94
C ALA A 76 6.45 1.63 -3.88
N ASN A 77 6.31 0.83 -2.82
CA ASN A 77 5.43 1.13 -1.70
C ASN A 77 5.89 2.37 -0.92
N ALA A 78 7.19 2.52 -0.68
CA ALA A 78 7.74 3.72 -0.04
C ALA A 78 7.46 4.97 -0.88
N GLU A 79 7.61 4.89 -2.21
CA GLU A 79 7.28 5.99 -3.12
C GLU A 79 5.79 6.34 -3.11
N ALA A 80 4.92 5.32 -3.07
CA ALA A 80 3.48 5.51 -2.99
C ALA A 80 3.06 6.20 -1.67
N GLN A 81 3.70 5.86 -0.56
CA GLN A 81 3.47 6.50 0.74
C GLN A 81 4.01 7.94 0.77
N TYR A 82 5.18 8.17 0.20
CA TYR A 82 5.79 9.49 0.13
C TYR A 82 4.98 10.46 -0.75
N LYS A 83 4.62 10.03 -1.96
CA LYS A 83 3.81 10.84 -2.88
C LYS A 83 2.36 10.97 -2.44
N ASN A 84 1.85 10.00 -1.70
CA ASN A 84 0.48 9.92 -1.18
C ASN A 84 -0.62 10.23 -2.22
N THR A 85 -0.45 9.77 -3.46
CA THR A 85 -1.40 9.95 -4.55
C THR A 85 -1.97 8.62 -5.03
N GLU A 86 -3.20 8.62 -5.56
CA GLU A 86 -3.80 7.42 -6.17
C GLU A 86 -2.95 6.88 -7.32
N LYS A 87 -2.35 7.79 -8.11
CA LYS A 87 -1.45 7.41 -9.20
C LYS A 87 -0.21 6.67 -8.68
N ALA A 88 0.41 7.16 -7.61
CA ALA A 88 1.58 6.49 -7.02
C ALA A 88 1.22 5.12 -6.43
N ARG A 89 0.03 4.98 -5.82
CA ARG A 89 -0.49 3.68 -5.37
C ARG A 89 -0.73 2.72 -6.53
N GLN A 90 -1.29 3.19 -7.64
CA GLN A 90 -1.44 2.39 -8.85
C GLN A 90 -0.08 1.93 -9.39
N ASP A 91 0.90 2.84 -9.46
CA ASP A 91 2.23 2.53 -9.99
C ASP A 91 2.95 1.49 -9.10
N ALA A 92 2.77 1.57 -7.78
CA ALA A 92 3.28 0.56 -6.84
C ALA A 92 2.63 -0.81 -7.06
N ALA A 93 1.30 -0.86 -7.25
CA ALA A 93 0.59 -2.10 -7.53
C ALA A 93 1.02 -2.72 -8.88
N ILE A 94 1.20 -1.90 -9.92
CA ILE A 94 1.72 -2.35 -11.23
C ILE A 94 3.16 -2.88 -11.08
N THR A 95 4.00 -2.20 -10.30
CA THR A 95 5.37 -2.63 -10.04
C THR A 95 5.39 -3.97 -9.30
N ALA A 96 4.49 -4.16 -8.32
CA ALA A 96 4.35 -5.43 -7.60
C ALA A 96 3.93 -6.56 -8.55
N ALA A 97 2.92 -6.34 -9.40
CA ALA A 97 2.45 -7.34 -10.36
C ALA A 97 3.56 -7.80 -11.33
N LYS A 98 4.37 -6.84 -11.83
CA LYS A 98 5.52 -7.14 -12.69
C LYS A 98 6.62 -7.90 -11.95
N ALA A 99 6.92 -7.52 -10.71
CA ALA A 99 7.90 -8.20 -9.89
C ALA A 99 7.49 -9.64 -9.56
N ASP A 100 6.19 -9.87 -9.30
CA ASP A 100 5.65 -11.20 -9.06
C ASP A 100 5.69 -12.06 -10.33
N TYR A 101 5.44 -11.47 -11.50
CA TYR A 101 5.61 -12.16 -12.78
C TYR A 101 7.07 -12.56 -13.03
N ASP A 102 8.04 -11.68 -12.74
CA ASP A 102 9.47 -11.99 -12.88
C ASP A 102 9.82 -13.27 -12.07
N VAL A 103 9.35 -13.35 -10.81
CA VAL A 103 9.54 -14.53 -9.94
C VAL A 103 8.84 -15.77 -10.48
N ALA A 104 7.59 -15.62 -10.89
CA ALA A 104 6.81 -16.75 -11.41
C ALA A 104 7.43 -17.33 -12.68
N LYS A 105 7.98 -16.45 -13.53
CA LYS A 105 8.70 -16.88 -14.77
C LYS A 105 9.93 -17.71 -14.43
N GLU A 106 10.77 -17.27 -13.47
CA GLU A 106 11.93 -18.06 -13.02
C GLU A 106 11.49 -19.43 -12.48
N LYS A 107 10.40 -19.50 -11.71
CA LYS A 107 9.85 -20.77 -11.21
C LYS A 107 9.39 -21.71 -12.35
N CYS A 108 8.98 -21.15 -13.49
CA CYS A 108 8.61 -21.95 -14.65
C CYS A 108 9.81 -22.59 -15.36
N ASP A 109 11.04 -22.11 -15.11
CA ASP A 109 12.25 -22.63 -15.76
C ASP A 109 12.65 -24.06 -15.29
N ASP A 110 12.07 -24.54 -14.18
CA ASP A 110 12.15 -25.96 -13.80
C ASP A 110 11.35 -26.89 -14.70
N LYS A 111 10.41 -26.35 -15.48
CA LYS A 111 9.58 -27.11 -16.41
C LYS A 111 10.20 -27.15 -17.81
N LYS A 112 9.71 -28.04 -18.65
CA LYS A 112 10.21 -28.21 -20.03
C LYS A 112 9.04 -28.28 -21.04
N GLY A 113 9.35 -27.94 -22.29
CA GLY A 113 8.40 -28.04 -23.40
C GLY A 113 7.10 -27.29 -23.12
N ASN A 114 5.99 -27.85 -23.50
CA ASN A 114 4.67 -27.23 -23.37
C ASN A 114 4.30 -26.87 -21.93
N ASP A 115 4.72 -27.63 -20.92
CA ASP A 115 4.43 -27.33 -19.50
C ASP A 115 5.11 -26.02 -19.06
N LYS A 116 6.30 -25.72 -19.56
CA LYS A 116 6.97 -24.44 -19.36
C LYS A 116 6.19 -23.30 -20.02
N ASP A 117 5.78 -23.49 -21.26
CA ASP A 117 5.04 -22.47 -22.02
C ASP A 117 3.69 -22.15 -21.38
N VAL A 118 2.97 -23.17 -20.92
CA VAL A 118 1.71 -23.00 -20.17
C VAL A 118 1.96 -22.22 -18.88
N CYS A 119 2.94 -22.64 -18.08
CA CYS A 119 3.31 -21.96 -16.83
C CYS A 119 3.60 -20.47 -17.04
N VAL A 120 4.41 -20.12 -18.04
CA VAL A 120 4.74 -18.71 -18.35
C VAL A 120 3.50 -17.93 -18.80
N LYS A 121 2.62 -18.54 -19.59
CA LYS A 121 1.37 -17.90 -20.01
C LYS A 121 0.41 -17.68 -18.84
N GLU A 122 0.32 -18.64 -17.93
CA GLU A 122 -0.47 -18.50 -16.69
C GLU A 122 0.07 -17.37 -15.81
N ALA A 123 1.38 -17.34 -15.59
CA ALA A 123 2.04 -16.24 -14.87
C ALA A 123 1.77 -14.87 -15.53
N LYS A 124 1.83 -14.80 -16.86
CA LYS A 124 1.52 -13.57 -17.61
C LYS A 124 0.04 -13.18 -17.52
N ALA A 125 -0.85 -14.14 -17.48
CA ALA A 125 -2.27 -13.88 -17.28
C ALA A 125 -2.55 -13.30 -15.88
N VAL A 126 -1.87 -13.80 -14.84
CA VAL A 126 -1.97 -13.25 -13.48
C VAL A 126 -1.46 -11.80 -13.43
N GLU A 127 -0.29 -11.52 -14.01
CA GLU A 127 0.24 -10.15 -14.12
C GLU A 127 -0.76 -9.22 -14.82
N THR A 128 -1.29 -9.65 -15.97
CA THR A 128 -2.21 -8.84 -16.78
C THR A 128 -3.47 -8.48 -16.00
N LYS A 129 -4.04 -9.44 -15.29
CA LYS A 129 -5.22 -9.22 -14.42
C LYS A 129 -4.89 -8.25 -13.29
N ALA A 130 -3.78 -8.46 -12.59
CA ALA A 130 -3.37 -7.58 -11.49
C ALA A 130 -3.12 -6.13 -11.95
N ILE A 131 -2.53 -5.94 -13.14
CA ILE A 131 -2.36 -4.60 -13.74
C ILE A 131 -3.71 -3.98 -14.10
N ALA A 132 -4.64 -4.75 -14.66
CA ALA A 132 -5.99 -4.27 -14.98
C ALA A 132 -6.74 -3.84 -13.72
N ASP A 133 -6.67 -4.64 -12.65
CA ASP A 133 -7.30 -4.33 -11.36
C ASP A 133 -6.70 -3.07 -10.71
N ALA A 134 -5.37 -2.91 -10.76
CA ALA A 134 -4.71 -1.70 -10.27
C ALA A 134 -5.18 -0.44 -11.01
N LYS A 135 -5.34 -0.52 -12.33
CA LYS A 135 -5.86 0.58 -13.15
C LYS A 135 -7.33 0.88 -12.86
N ALA A 136 -8.15 -0.15 -12.72
CA ALA A 136 -9.56 -0.01 -12.39
C ALA A 136 -9.74 0.64 -10.99
N THR A 137 -8.99 0.20 -10.01
CA THR A 137 -9.01 0.76 -8.65
C THR A 137 -8.67 2.24 -8.65
N GLN A 138 -7.62 2.66 -9.34
CA GLN A 138 -7.24 4.07 -9.45
C GLN A 138 -8.34 4.89 -10.13
N LYS A 139 -8.93 4.38 -11.22
CA LYS A 139 -10.01 5.08 -11.91
C LYS A 139 -11.25 5.26 -11.02
N VAL A 140 -11.63 4.23 -10.27
CA VAL A 140 -12.74 4.32 -9.32
C VAL A 140 -12.43 5.33 -8.21
N ALA A 141 -11.20 5.36 -7.70
CA ALA A 141 -10.79 6.32 -6.68
C ALA A 141 -10.85 7.77 -7.21
N SER A 142 -10.39 8.03 -8.45
CA SER A 142 -10.45 9.35 -9.06
C SER A 142 -11.90 9.82 -9.26
N VAL A 143 -12.75 8.98 -9.84
CA VAL A 143 -14.18 9.32 -10.04
C VAL A 143 -14.89 9.62 -8.71
N ARG A 144 -14.55 8.88 -7.64
CA ARG A 144 -15.09 9.14 -6.31
C ARG A 144 -14.58 10.45 -5.70
N ALA A 145 -13.35 10.84 -6.01
CA ALA A 145 -12.79 12.12 -5.57
C ALA A 145 -13.49 13.29 -6.30
N ASP A 146 -13.64 13.20 -7.61
CA ASP A 146 -14.33 14.19 -8.44
C ASP A 146 -15.79 14.36 -7.98
N ALA A 147 -16.51 13.26 -7.76
CA ALA A 147 -17.88 13.29 -7.28
C ALA A 147 -18.02 13.90 -5.86
N ARG A 148 -17.00 13.74 -4.99
CA ARG A 148 -16.99 14.42 -3.68
C ARG A 148 -16.77 15.92 -3.83
N GLU A 149 -15.85 16.30 -4.71
CA GLU A 149 -15.58 17.72 -4.99
C GLU A 149 -16.82 18.41 -5.55
N ASP A 150 -17.52 17.79 -6.50
CA ASP A 150 -18.75 18.33 -7.08
C ASP A 150 -19.86 18.50 -6.03
N LYS A 151 -20.03 17.50 -5.14
CA LYS A 151 -20.98 17.64 -4.02
C LYS A 151 -20.60 18.78 -3.09
N MET A 152 -19.32 18.90 -2.72
CA MET A 152 -18.85 20.00 -1.87
C MET A 152 -19.07 21.37 -2.53
N LYS A 153 -18.82 21.48 -3.83
CA LYS A 153 -19.11 22.72 -4.59
C LYS A 153 -20.60 23.05 -4.61
N ALA A 154 -21.45 22.04 -4.80
CA ALA A 154 -22.90 22.23 -4.77
C ALA A 154 -23.38 22.70 -3.38
N ASP A 155 -22.93 22.04 -2.32
CA ASP A 155 -23.26 22.42 -0.94
C ASP A 155 -22.74 23.82 -0.59
N TYR A 156 -21.55 24.19 -1.06
CA TYR A 156 -21.00 25.53 -0.90
C TYR A 156 -21.91 26.60 -1.56
N LYS A 157 -22.35 26.36 -2.79
CA LYS A 157 -23.28 27.28 -3.47
C LYS A 157 -24.56 27.49 -2.67
N VAL A 158 -25.13 26.42 -2.15
CA VAL A 158 -26.32 26.50 -1.28
C VAL A 158 -26.03 27.27 0.01
N ALA A 159 -24.85 27.07 0.60
CA ALA A 159 -24.46 27.80 1.82
C ALA A 159 -24.28 29.30 1.53
N MET A 160 -23.69 29.67 0.41
CA MET A 160 -23.54 31.07 -0.01
C MET A 160 -24.90 31.72 -0.24
N GLU A 161 -25.82 31.06 -0.92
CA GLU A 161 -27.20 31.58 -1.18
C GLU A 161 -27.95 31.84 0.13
N LYS A 162 -27.79 30.95 1.12
CA LYS A 162 -28.36 31.17 2.46
C LYS A 162 -27.80 32.41 3.15
N CYS A 163 -26.54 32.75 2.90
CA CYS A 163 -25.92 33.96 3.45
C CYS A 163 -26.45 35.24 2.82
N ASP A 164 -27.01 35.18 1.59
CA ASP A 164 -27.55 36.33 0.86
C ASP A 164 -28.86 36.87 1.52
N ALA A 165 -29.52 36.07 2.34
CA ALA A 165 -30.61 36.54 3.18
C ALA A 165 -30.18 37.46 4.33
N LEU A 166 -28.87 37.57 4.60
CA LEU A 166 -28.27 38.39 5.65
C LEU A 166 -27.68 39.68 5.07
N SER A 167 -27.38 40.67 5.95
CA SER A 167 -26.77 41.94 5.53
C SER A 167 -25.63 42.33 6.46
N GLY A 168 -24.74 43.22 5.98
CA GLY A 168 -23.60 43.74 6.75
C GLY A 168 -22.67 42.67 7.33
N ALA A 169 -22.15 42.89 8.49
CA ALA A 169 -21.19 41.99 9.14
C ALA A 169 -21.69 40.56 9.35
N ALA A 170 -23.01 40.36 9.48
CA ALA A 170 -23.60 39.01 9.60
C ALA A 170 -23.48 38.23 8.28
N LYS A 171 -23.65 38.88 7.12
CA LYS A 171 -23.44 38.26 5.80
C LYS A 171 -21.99 37.87 5.62
N ASP A 172 -21.04 38.79 5.92
CA ASP A 172 -19.61 38.53 5.78
C ASP A 172 -19.14 37.35 6.67
N SER A 173 -19.63 37.31 7.90
CA SER A 173 -19.32 36.19 8.84
C SER A 173 -19.85 34.86 8.30
N CYS A 174 -21.10 34.84 7.79
CA CYS A 174 -21.69 33.66 7.19
C CYS A 174 -20.89 33.15 5.99
N GLN A 175 -20.53 34.05 5.07
CA GLN A 175 -19.75 33.70 3.88
C GLN A 175 -18.36 33.17 4.23
N ASN A 176 -17.68 33.79 5.20
CA ASN A 176 -16.37 33.33 5.66
C ASN A 176 -16.46 31.94 6.31
N ALA A 177 -17.50 31.68 7.09
CA ALA A 177 -17.75 30.36 7.66
C ALA A 177 -18.02 29.31 6.56
N ALA A 178 -18.77 29.65 5.52
CA ALA A 178 -19.02 28.77 4.37
C ALA A 178 -17.69 28.47 3.64
N LYS A 179 -16.89 29.48 3.31
CA LYS A 179 -15.56 29.28 2.67
C LYS A 179 -14.66 28.35 3.50
N ALA A 180 -14.57 28.59 4.81
CA ALA A 180 -13.76 27.76 5.70
C ALA A 180 -14.26 26.31 5.75
N LYS A 181 -15.57 26.12 5.84
CA LYS A 181 -16.21 24.78 5.91
C LYS A 181 -15.94 23.96 4.65
N TYR A 182 -16.07 24.58 3.49
CA TYR A 182 -15.95 23.89 2.20
C TYR A 182 -14.57 24.03 1.55
N LYS A 183 -13.62 24.70 2.22
CA LYS A 183 -12.23 24.91 1.76
C LYS A 183 -12.16 25.61 0.38
N MET A 184 -13.00 26.60 0.17
CA MET A 184 -13.09 27.40 -1.06
C MET A 184 -12.35 28.75 -0.91
#